data_33a01ec91fec7a14083915b53c9e8480
#
_entry.id   33a01ec91fec7a14083915b53c9e8480
#
_cell.length_a   1.000
_cell.length_b   1.000
_cell.length_c   1.000
_cell.angle_alpha   90.00
_cell.angle_beta   90.00
_cell.angle_gamma   90.00
#
_symmetry.space_group_name_H-M   'P 1'
#
loop_
_entity.id
_entity.type
_entity.pdbx_description
1 polymer ?
#
loop_
_entity_poly.entity_id
_entity_poly.type
_entity_poly.pdbx_seq_one_letter_code
_entity_poly.pdbx_strand_id
1 'polypeptide(L)'
;QCTTAARALASAGATVNKQTGYHVHLGADHYGLNGIANLVVNWAIAHDTIAALVAPSRLNNGFCRPLSLQDADRTAEQVRNGRIANINGGRYYSLNLASYDRHGTVEIRLHHGTLNGSKIKAWAEFCNAMAELSKAGILIDSADLAHDNRLNNLAGLLRGLVGNGYLTEKTATYLNGRAADLAARQ
;
A
#
# COMPACT_ATOMS: atom_id res chain seq x y z
N GLN A 1 12.05 -16.67 1.63
CA GLN A 1 10.91 -17.38 1.01
C GLN A 1 10.41 -16.67 -0.26
N CYS A 2 9.99 -15.38 -0.24
CA CYS A 2 9.48 -14.68 -1.43
C CYS A 2 10.43 -14.70 -2.62
N THR A 3 11.74 -14.48 -2.38
CA THR A 3 12.75 -14.52 -3.44
C THR A 3 12.89 -15.91 -4.07
N THR A 4 12.84 -16.96 -3.25
CA THR A 4 12.93 -18.35 -3.72
C THR A 4 11.71 -18.71 -4.57
N ALA A 5 10.50 -18.37 -4.11
CA ALA A 5 9.27 -18.61 -4.86
C ALA A 5 9.25 -17.84 -6.20
N ALA A 6 9.64 -16.57 -6.20
CA ALA A 6 9.70 -15.75 -7.41
C ALA A 6 10.70 -16.31 -8.43
N ARG A 7 11.87 -16.79 -7.98
CA ARG A 7 12.85 -17.45 -8.86
C ARG A 7 12.32 -18.77 -9.44
N ALA A 8 11.66 -19.58 -8.62
CA ALA A 8 11.08 -20.85 -9.09
C ALA A 8 10.03 -20.60 -10.17
N LEU A 9 9.14 -19.62 -9.97
CA LEU A 9 8.15 -19.21 -10.97
C LEU A 9 8.82 -18.73 -12.27
N ALA A 10 9.84 -17.86 -12.18
CA ALA A 10 10.56 -17.37 -13.35
C ALA A 10 11.25 -18.53 -14.10
N SER A 11 11.88 -19.47 -13.38
CA SER A 11 12.52 -20.65 -13.98
C SER A 11 11.51 -21.59 -14.63
N ALA A 12 10.27 -21.62 -14.14
CA ALA A 12 9.16 -22.36 -14.75
C ALA A 12 8.50 -21.64 -15.95
N GLY A 13 9.09 -20.51 -16.41
CA GLY A 13 8.59 -19.75 -17.56
C GLY A 13 7.41 -18.79 -17.23
N ALA A 14 7.10 -18.54 -15.97
CA ALA A 14 6.06 -17.57 -15.61
C ALA A 14 6.47 -16.16 -16.05
N THR A 15 5.50 -15.41 -16.57
CA THR A 15 5.67 -14.02 -17.00
C THR A 15 4.65 -13.10 -16.34
N VAL A 16 4.96 -11.81 -16.30
CA VAL A 16 4.04 -10.76 -15.85
C VAL A 16 3.79 -9.77 -16.98
N ASN A 17 2.59 -9.23 -17.04
CA ASN A 17 2.20 -8.23 -18.02
C ASN A 17 1.48 -7.04 -17.34
N LYS A 18 0.97 -6.08 -18.13
CA LYS A 18 0.29 -4.89 -17.61
C LYS A 18 -1.01 -5.20 -16.85
N GLN A 19 -1.60 -6.37 -17.06
CA GLN A 19 -2.83 -6.81 -16.37
C GLN A 19 -2.53 -7.52 -15.05
N THR A 20 -1.27 -7.97 -14.83
CA THR A 20 -0.88 -8.66 -13.62
C THR A 20 -0.74 -7.67 -12.46
N GLY A 21 -1.52 -7.87 -11.40
CA GLY A 21 -1.40 -7.15 -10.13
C GLY A 21 -0.67 -7.98 -9.08
N TYR A 22 0.02 -7.29 -8.17
CA TYR A 22 0.53 -7.89 -6.94
C TYR A 22 -0.31 -7.36 -5.77
N HIS A 23 -1.01 -8.24 -5.09
CA HIS A 23 -1.87 -7.90 -3.95
C HIS A 23 -1.22 -8.38 -2.65
N VAL A 24 -1.37 -7.57 -1.60
CA VAL A 24 -0.95 -7.90 -0.24
C VAL A 24 -2.19 -7.99 0.63
N HIS A 25 -2.36 -9.11 1.30
CA HIS A 25 -3.41 -9.31 2.29
C HIS A 25 -2.82 -9.20 3.69
N LEU A 26 -3.37 -8.32 4.50
CA LEU A 26 -3.00 -8.10 5.90
C LEU A 26 -4.11 -8.66 6.79
N GLY A 27 -3.77 -9.50 7.76
CA GLY A 27 -4.75 -10.07 8.70
C GLY A 27 -5.40 -8.98 9.53
N ALA A 28 -6.70 -8.78 9.35
CA ALA A 28 -7.42 -7.64 9.92
C ALA A 28 -7.53 -7.70 11.45
N ASP A 29 -7.67 -8.91 12.03
CA ASP A 29 -7.80 -9.10 13.47
C ASP A 29 -6.60 -8.56 14.25
N HIS A 30 -5.39 -8.63 13.65
CA HIS A 30 -4.17 -8.09 14.27
C HIS A 30 -4.24 -6.58 14.48
N TYR A 31 -4.90 -5.85 13.58
CA TYR A 31 -4.95 -4.39 13.62
C TYR A 31 -6.15 -3.83 14.38
N GLY A 32 -7.23 -4.61 14.51
CA GLY A 32 -8.48 -4.17 15.12
C GLY A 32 -9.19 -3.09 14.31
N LEU A 33 -10.42 -2.75 14.71
CA LEU A 33 -11.25 -1.80 13.95
C LEU A 33 -10.62 -0.41 13.83
N ASN A 34 -10.05 0.11 14.92
CA ASN A 34 -9.42 1.43 14.91
C ASN A 34 -8.17 1.47 14.02
N GLY A 35 -7.33 0.43 14.06
CA GLY A 35 -6.16 0.34 13.20
C GLY A 35 -6.55 0.25 11.72
N ILE A 36 -7.58 -0.51 11.38
CA ILE A 36 -8.09 -0.60 10.00
C ILE A 36 -8.66 0.76 9.55
N ALA A 37 -9.45 1.43 10.40
CA ALA A 37 -10.01 2.74 10.09
C ALA A 37 -8.90 3.78 9.85
N ASN A 38 -7.87 3.81 10.70
CA ASN A 38 -6.72 4.68 10.54
C ASN A 38 -5.91 4.33 9.28
N LEU A 39 -5.78 3.03 8.94
CA LEU A 39 -5.10 2.61 7.71
C LEU A 39 -5.83 3.11 6.46
N VAL A 40 -7.16 3.11 6.46
CA VAL A 40 -7.98 3.64 5.36
C VAL A 40 -7.69 5.13 5.15
N VAL A 41 -7.67 5.92 6.23
CA VAL A 41 -7.38 7.36 6.19
C VAL A 41 -5.93 7.63 5.77
N ASN A 42 -4.96 6.99 6.42
CA ASN A 42 -3.54 7.14 6.10
C ASN A 42 -3.23 6.75 4.65
N TRP A 43 -3.86 5.68 4.15
CA TRP A 43 -3.69 5.24 2.78
C TRP A 43 -4.24 6.25 1.77
N ALA A 44 -5.40 6.86 2.05
CA ALA A 44 -5.98 7.89 1.19
C ALA A 44 -5.12 9.16 1.16
N ILE A 45 -4.67 9.64 2.33
CA ILE A 45 -3.78 10.81 2.44
C ILE A 45 -2.46 10.59 1.69
N ALA A 46 -1.85 9.41 1.86
CA ALA A 46 -0.54 9.11 1.29
C ALA A 46 -0.61 8.56 -0.14
N HIS A 47 -1.80 8.38 -0.74
CA HIS A 47 -1.96 7.67 -2.02
C HIS A 47 -1.07 8.21 -3.13
N ASP A 48 -1.02 9.53 -3.34
CA ASP A 48 -0.22 10.14 -4.40
C ASP A 48 1.28 9.99 -4.14
N THR A 49 1.68 10.03 -2.88
CA THR A 49 3.06 9.76 -2.45
C THR A 49 3.43 8.29 -2.72
N ILE A 50 2.57 7.36 -2.33
CA ILE A 50 2.76 5.92 -2.55
C ILE A 50 2.79 5.58 -4.04
N ALA A 51 2.10 6.34 -4.87
CA ALA A 51 2.08 6.19 -6.32
C ALA A 51 3.48 6.28 -6.95
N ALA A 52 4.45 6.95 -6.31
CA ALA A 52 5.85 6.97 -6.75
C ALA A 52 6.52 5.58 -6.76
N LEU A 53 5.99 4.61 -6.00
CA LEU A 53 6.53 3.25 -5.88
C LEU A 53 6.04 2.28 -6.96
N VAL A 54 5.04 2.68 -7.76
CA VAL A 54 4.36 1.78 -8.70
C VAL A 54 4.49 2.23 -10.15
N ALA A 55 4.32 1.28 -11.08
CA ALA A 55 4.39 1.59 -12.50
C ALA A 55 3.25 2.52 -12.93
N PRO A 56 3.45 3.41 -13.93
CA PRO A 56 2.43 4.32 -14.45
C PRO A 56 1.12 3.62 -14.85
N SER A 57 1.20 2.37 -15.32
CA SER A 57 0.03 1.56 -15.67
C SER A 57 -0.92 1.24 -14.50
N ARG A 58 -0.50 1.55 -13.26
CA ARG A 58 -1.33 1.38 -12.05
C ARG A 58 -2.01 2.69 -11.63
N LEU A 59 -1.50 3.84 -12.05
CA LEU A 59 -1.99 5.15 -11.60
C LEU A 59 -3.40 5.46 -12.17
N ASN A 60 -3.67 5.07 -13.41
CA ASN A 60 -4.96 5.26 -14.09
C ASN A 60 -5.66 3.92 -14.32
N ASN A 61 -5.63 3.03 -13.32
CA ASN A 61 -6.14 1.68 -13.45
C ASN A 61 -7.46 1.52 -12.69
N GLY A 62 -8.54 1.16 -13.41
CA GLY A 62 -9.87 0.96 -12.83
C GLY A 62 -9.96 -0.14 -11.77
N PHE A 63 -8.97 -1.04 -11.68
CA PHE A 63 -8.91 -2.13 -10.70
C PHE A 63 -8.20 -1.78 -9.39
N CYS A 64 -7.62 -0.58 -9.28
CA CYS A 64 -6.93 -0.11 -8.07
C CYS A 64 -7.04 1.41 -7.91
N ARG A 65 -8.24 1.94 -8.07
CA ARG A 65 -8.55 3.39 -7.99
C ARG A 65 -8.10 3.97 -6.64
N PRO A 66 -7.70 5.24 -6.60
CA PRO A 66 -7.51 5.95 -5.34
C PRO A 66 -8.83 6.02 -4.56
N LEU A 67 -8.74 6.12 -3.25
CA LEU A 67 -9.85 6.43 -2.38
C LEU A 67 -9.83 7.95 -2.13
N SER A 68 -10.96 8.63 -2.33
CA SER A 68 -11.06 10.05 -1.97
C SER A 68 -10.99 10.23 -0.45
N LEU A 69 -10.52 11.37 0.03
CA LEU A 69 -10.48 11.64 1.48
C LEU A 69 -11.87 11.57 2.10
N GLN A 70 -12.89 12.10 1.42
CA GLN A 70 -14.27 12.02 1.89
C GLN A 70 -14.78 10.58 2.02
N ASP A 71 -14.45 9.71 1.04
CA ASP A 71 -14.82 8.30 1.11
C ASP A 71 -14.01 7.56 2.18
N ALA A 72 -12.75 7.95 2.38
CA ALA A 72 -11.90 7.39 3.42
C ALA A 72 -12.45 7.70 4.81
N ASP A 73 -12.80 8.94 5.08
CA ASP A 73 -13.37 9.38 6.37
C ASP A 73 -14.68 8.65 6.67
N ARG A 74 -15.60 8.61 5.68
CA ARG A 74 -16.87 7.88 5.82
C ARG A 74 -16.65 6.38 6.05
N THR A 75 -15.72 5.78 5.33
CA THR A 75 -15.39 4.36 5.49
C THR A 75 -14.76 4.09 6.85
N ALA A 76 -13.84 4.95 7.30
CA ALA A 76 -13.20 4.83 8.60
C ALA A 76 -14.23 4.93 9.74
N GLU A 77 -15.20 5.83 9.64
CA GLU A 77 -16.30 5.93 10.60
C GLU A 77 -17.14 4.66 10.63
N GLN A 78 -17.51 4.12 9.47
CA GLN A 78 -18.24 2.85 9.39
C GLN A 78 -17.47 1.71 10.03
N VAL A 79 -16.15 1.61 9.75
CA VAL A 79 -15.28 0.59 10.34
C VAL A 79 -15.22 0.71 11.85
N ARG A 80 -15.04 1.91 12.41
CA ARG A 80 -15.04 2.17 13.87
C ARG A 80 -16.36 1.73 14.53
N ASN A 81 -17.47 1.85 13.80
CA ASN A 81 -18.81 1.41 14.24
C ASN A 81 -19.08 -0.08 13.96
N GLY A 82 -18.05 -0.88 13.64
CA GLY A 82 -18.16 -2.33 13.42
C GLY A 82 -18.68 -2.73 12.03
N ARG A 83 -18.78 -1.80 11.09
CA ARG A 83 -19.25 -2.06 9.72
C ARG A 83 -18.08 -2.11 8.75
N ILE A 84 -17.43 -3.25 8.65
CA ILE A 84 -16.41 -3.47 7.61
C ILE A 84 -17.12 -3.91 6.35
N ALA A 85 -17.51 -2.95 5.52
CA ALA A 85 -18.20 -3.16 4.26
C ALA A 85 -17.33 -2.74 3.07
N ASN A 86 -17.73 -3.18 1.89
CA ASN A 86 -17.11 -2.71 0.64
C ASN A 86 -17.17 -1.20 0.53
N ILE A 87 -16.04 -0.57 0.26
CA ILE A 87 -15.94 0.86 0.00
C ILE A 87 -16.80 1.19 -1.22
N ASN A 88 -17.83 2.02 -1.03
CA ASN A 88 -18.77 2.41 -2.11
C ASN A 88 -19.25 1.22 -2.96
N GLY A 89 -19.51 0.06 -2.35
CA GLY A 89 -20.01 -1.12 -3.02
C GLY A 89 -19.01 -1.83 -3.94
N GLY A 90 -17.74 -1.42 -3.96
CA GLY A 90 -16.74 -1.91 -4.89
C GLY A 90 -15.45 -2.44 -4.24
N ARG A 91 -14.82 -3.42 -4.92
CA ARG A 91 -13.53 -4.00 -4.52
C ARG A 91 -12.33 -3.41 -5.30
N TYR A 92 -12.58 -2.45 -6.20
CA TYR A 92 -11.56 -1.98 -7.15
C TYR A 92 -10.85 -0.70 -6.68
N TYR A 93 -10.61 -0.60 -5.39
CA TYR A 93 -9.77 0.44 -4.79
C TYR A 93 -8.37 -0.07 -4.51
N SER A 94 -7.40 0.84 -4.41
CA SER A 94 -6.00 0.52 -4.11
C SER A 94 -5.81 -0.09 -2.72
N LEU A 95 -6.69 0.26 -1.78
CA LEU A 95 -6.96 -0.43 -0.52
C LEU A 95 -8.41 -0.90 -0.55
N ASN A 96 -8.66 -2.17 -0.22
CA ASN A 96 -9.95 -2.83 -0.36
C ASN A 96 -10.33 -3.60 0.90
N LEU A 97 -11.54 -3.39 1.39
CA LEU A 97 -12.09 -4.08 2.56
C LEU A 97 -12.99 -5.27 2.21
N ALA A 98 -13.32 -5.48 0.92
CA ALA A 98 -14.18 -6.58 0.48
C ALA A 98 -13.63 -7.99 0.78
N SER A 99 -12.33 -8.09 1.05
CA SER A 99 -11.68 -9.34 1.45
C SER A 99 -11.91 -9.70 2.93
N TYR A 100 -12.44 -8.77 3.72
CA TYR A 100 -12.64 -8.98 5.15
C TYR A 100 -13.62 -10.12 5.43
N ASP A 101 -14.80 -10.09 4.83
CA ASP A 101 -15.85 -11.10 5.07
C ASP A 101 -15.43 -12.52 4.68
N ARG A 102 -14.56 -12.65 3.66
CA ARG A 102 -14.16 -13.96 3.13
C ARG A 102 -12.89 -14.50 3.77
N HIS A 103 -11.97 -13.61 4.11
CA HIS A 103 -10.59 -13.97 4.45
C HIS A 103 -10.10 -13.32 5.74
N GLY A 104 -10.90 -12.47 6.39
CA GLY A 104 -10.48 -11.71 7.56
C GLY A 104 -9.30 -10.78 7.27
N THR A 105 -9.19 -10.24 6.05
CA THR A 105 -8.04 -9.46 5.61
C THR A 105 -8.43 -8.11 5.04
N VAL A 106 -7.52 -7.13 5.17
CA VAL A 106 -7.48 -5.92 4.34
C VAL A 106 -6.56 -6.19 3.15
N GLU A 107 -7.01 -5.88 1.94
CA GLU A 107 -6.27 -6.13 0.70
C GLU A 107 -5.71 -4.83 0.12
N ILE A 108 -4.41 -4.78 -0.13
CA ILE A 108 -3.74 -3.68 -0.82
C ILE A 108 -3.45 -4.13 -2.25
N ARG A 109 -3.97 -3.38 -3.25
CA ARG A 109 -4.03 -3.79 -4.67
C ARG A 109 -3.23 -2.90 -5.61
N LEU A 110 -2.52 -1.91 -5.10
CA LEU A 110 -1.90 -0.86 -5.95
C LEU A 110 -0.71 -1.35 -6.78
N HIS A 111 0.08 -2.32 -6.31
CA HIS A 111 1.33 -2.69 -6.97
C HIS A 111 1.10 -3.50 -8.26
N HIS A 112 1.97 -3.29 -9.25
CA HIS A 112 2.02 -4.10 -10.47
C HIS A 112 2.61 -5.48 -10.22
N GLY A 113 2.27 -6.47 -11.07
CA GLY A 113 2.85 -7.81 -11.01
C GLY A 113 4.36 -7.79 -11.17
N THR A 114 5.05 -8.67 -10.46
CA THR A 114 6.51 -8.76 -10.52
C THR A 114 6.99 -10.15 -10.10
N LEU A 115 8.05 -10.64 -10.76
CA LEU A 115 8.81 -11.83 -10.35
C LEU A 115 10.14 -11.45 -9.65
N ASN A 116 10.33 -10.17 -9.34
CA ASN A 116 11.49 -9.71 -8.58
C ASN A 116 11.22 -9.85 -7.07
N GLY A 117 11.89 -10.81 -6.42
CA GLY A 117 11.69 -11.10 -4.99
C GLY A 117 12.00 -9.93 -4.05
N SER A 118 12.94 -9.04 -4.42
CA SER A 118 13.24 -7.84 -3.62
C SER A 118 12.09 -6.83 -3.68
N LYS A 119 11.46 -6.66 -4.87
CA LYS A 119 10.27 -5.83 -5.02
C LYS A 119 9.10 -6.38 -4.20
N ILE A 120 8.87 -7.71 -4.30
CA ILE A 120 7.81 -8.40 -3.55
C ILE A 120 7.99 -8.15 -2.05
N LYS A 121 9.21 -8.41 -1.54
CA LYS A 121 9.54 -8.25 -0.12
C LYS A 121 9.36 -6.80 0.34
N ALA A 122 9.98 -5.85 -0.36
CA ALA A 122 9.97 -4.45 0.06
C ALA A 122 8.56 -3.84 0.04
N TRP A 123 7.74 -4.19 -0.96
CA TRP A 123 6.35 -3.75 -1.01
C TRP A 123 5.51 -4.34 0.12
N ALA A 124 5.65 -5.64 0.42
CA ALA A 124 4.93 -6.26 1.53
C ALA A 124 5.34 -5.65 2.89
N GLU A 125 6.63 -5.38 3.09
CA GLU A 125 7.14 -4.70 4.30
C GLU A 125 6.61 -3.28 4.43
N PHE A 126 6.55 -2.52 3.34
CA PHE A 126 5.95 -1.19 3.33
C PHE A 126 4.45 -1.22 3.68
N CYS A 127 3.68 -2.13 3.06
CA CYS A 127 2.26 -2.28 3.38
C CYS A 127 2.04 -2.61 4.86
N ASN A 128 2.84 -3.52 5.41
CA ASN A 128 2.79 -3.86 6.83
C ASN A 128 3.17 -2.66 7.72
N ALA A 129 4.21 -1.91 7.35
CA ALA A 129 4.64 -0.73 8.10
C ALA A 129 3.55 0.34 8.17
N MET A 130 2.84 0.60 7.06
CA MET A 130 1.69 1.50 7.03
C MET A 130 0.56 1.02 7.96
N ALA A 131 0.33 -0.28 8.01
CA ALA A 131 -0.70 -0.86 8.88
C ALA A 131 -0.31 -0.81 10.36
N GLU A 132 0.96 -1.08 10.71
CA GLU A 132 1.47 -0.96 12.08
C GLU A 132 1.45 0.49 12.59
N LEU A 133 1.85 1.46 11.75
CA LEU A 133 1.71 2.88 12.04
C LEU A 133 0.25 3.24 12.39
N SER A 134 -0.68 2.75 11.58
CA SER A 134 -2.11 3.00 11.74
C SER A 134 -2.69 2.32 12.98
N LYS A 135 -2.22 1.10 13.30
CA LYS A 135 -2.57 0.37 14.53
C LYS A 135 -2.13 1.13 15.78
N ALA A 136 -0.96 1.75 15.72
CA ALA A 136 -0.45 2.58 16.82
C ALA A 136 -1.22 3.90 17.01
N GLY A 137 -2.21 4.18 16.18
CA GLY A 137 -3.02 5.40 16.25
C GLY A 137 -2.35 6.62 15.62
N ILE A 138 -1.25 6.45 14.89
CA ILE A 138 -0.53 7.55 14.25
C ILE A 138 -1.22 7.86 12.92
N LEU A 139 -1.72 9.08 12.78
CA LEU A 139 -2.26 9.60 11.53
C LEU A 139 -1.19 10.43 10.81
N ILE A 140 -1.11 10.24 9.50
CA ILE A 140 -0.25 11.01 8.62
C ILE A 140 -0.87 12.41 8.48
N ASP A 141 -0.08 13.46 8.73
CA ASP A 141 -0.52 14.81 8.41
C ASP A 141 -0.33 15.05 6.91
N SER A 142 -1.38 15.52 6.25
CA SER A 142 -1.32 15.88 4.82
C SER A 142 -0.31 17.01 4.55
N ALA A 143 -0.06 17.88 5.54
CA ALA A 143 0.96 18.93 5.43
C ALA A 143 2.38 18.36 5.29
N ASP A 144 2.67 17.20 5.89
CA ASP A 144 3.97 16.52 5.76
C ASP A 144 4.21 15.96 4.34
N LEU A 145 3.15 15.83 3.55
CA LEU A 145 3.16 15.33 2.17
C LEU A 145 2.85 16.42 1.13
N ALA A 146 2.91 17.68 1.52
CA ALA A 146 2.54 18.83 0.68
C ALA A 146 3.70 19.40 -0.18
N HIS A 147 4.85 18.73 -0.25
CA HIS A 147 5.93 19.17 -1.13
C HIS A 147 5.55 18.96 -2.60
N ASP A 148 5.94 19.89 -3.48
CA ASP A 148 5.70 19.78 -4.92
C ASP A 148 6.38 18.55 -5.56
N ASN A 149 7.38 18.00 -4.90
CA ASN A 149 8.12 16.82 -5.36
C ASN A 149 7.65 15.56 -4.63
N ARG A 150 6.96 14.68 -5.37
CA ARG A 150 6.47 13.39 -4.87
C ARG A 150 7.56 12.50 -4.25
N LEU A 151 8.79 12.55 -4.77
CA LEU A 151 9.92 11.78 -4.21
C LEU A 151 10.34 12.32 -2.84
N ASN A 152 10.26 13.63 -2.60
CA ASN A 152 10.54 14.22 -1.30
C ASN A 152 9.49 13.81 -0.27
N ASN A 153 8.20 13.78 -0.66
CA ASN A 153 7.12 13.30 0.17
C ASN A 153 7.32 11.83 0.54
N LEU A 154 7.68 10.99 -0.44
CA LEU A 154 7.97 9.59 -0.19
C LEU A 154 9.16 9.41 0.77
N ALA A 155 10.25 10.14 0.57
CA ALA A 155 11.40 10.09 1.45
C ALA A 155 11.04 10.51 2.89
N GLY A 156 10.16 11.50 3.07
CA GLY A 156 9.61 11.92 4.36
C GLY A 156 8.81 10.80 5.01
N LEU A 157 7.85 10.22 4.29
CA LEU A 157 7.03 9.11 4.75
C LEU A 157 7.90 7.91 5.18
N LEU A 158 8.86 7.50 4.36
CA LEU A 158 9.73 6.38 4.66
C LEU A 158 10.62 6.65 5.90
N ARG A 159 11.13 7.87 6.08
CA ARG A 159 11.86 8.26 7.31
C ARG A 159 10.96 8.17 8.53
N GLY A 160 9.71 8.61 8.44
CA GLY A 160 8.73 8.48 9.52
C GLY A 160 8.48 7.02 9.92
N LEU A 161 8.31 6.14 8.93
CA LEU A 161 8.13 4.70 9.18
C LEU A 161 9.37 4.05 9.81
N VAL A 162 10.58 4.46 9.40
CA VAL A 162 11.84 3.99 9.99
C VAL A 162 12.01 4.53 11.41
N GLY A 163 11.79 5.83 11.63
CA GLY A 163 11.93 6.46 12.94
C GLY A 163 11.00 5.88 14.00
N ASN A 164 9.83 5.39 13.59
CA ASN A 164 8.89 4.67 14.45
C ASN A 164 9.18 3.16 14.56
N GLY A 165 10.20 2.64 13.91
CA GLY A 165 10.59 1.22 13.96
C GLY A 165 9.72 0.26 13.16
N TYR A 166 8.82 0.76 12.29
CA TYR A 166 7.94 -0.08 11.49
C TYR A 166 8.57 -0.55 10.17
N LEU A 167 9.60 0.16 9.69
CA LEU A 167 10.32 -0.17 8.47
C LEU A 167 11.83 -0.17 8.72
N THR A 168 12.58 -1.05 8.06
CA THR A 168 14.04 -1.03 8.16
C THR A 168 14.65 0.01 7.22
N GLU A 169 15.80 0.62 7.61
CA GLU A 169 16.58 1.52 6.75
C GLU A 169 16.90 0.88 5.38
N LYS A 170 17.24 -0.40 5.37
CA LYS A 170 17.52 -1.15 4.15
C LYS A 170 16.33 -1.15 3.19
N THR A 171 15.12 -1.36 3.70
CA THR A 171 13.91 -1.38 2.88
C THR A 171 13.55 0.04 2.42
N ALA A 172 13.66 1.04 3.28
CA ALA A 172 13.44 2.44 2.94
C ALA A 172 14.39 2.91 1.81
N THR A 173 15.69 2.62 1.92
CA THR A 173 16.69 2.92 0.89
C THR A 173 16.35 2.25 -0.43
N TYR A 174 15.96 0.98 -0.41
CA TYR A 174 15.55 0.25 -1.61
C TYR A 174 14.32 0.89 -2.26
N LEU A 175 13.30 1.28 -1.49
CA LEU A 175 12.07 1.89 -2.00
C LEU A 175 12.35 3.28 -2.60
N ASN A 176 13.16 4.11 -1.94
CA ASN A 176 13.59 5.41 -2.48
C ASN A 176 14.32 5.26 -3.82
N GLY A 177 15.27 4.33 -3.93
CA GLY A 177 15.97 4.04 -5.18
C GLY A 177 15.01 3.57 -6.28
N ARG A 178 14.02 2.74 -5.94
CA ARG A 178 12.99 2.29 -6.89
C ARG A 178 12.10 3.42 -7.39
N ALA A 179 11.72 4.35 -6.52
CA ALA A 179 10.92 5.51 -6.93
C ALA A 179 11.71 6.42 -7.87
N ALA A 180 12.99 6.69 -7.58
CA ALA A 180 13.88 7.45 -8.44
C ALA A 180 14.04 6.78 -9.82
N ASP A 181 14.25 5.45 -9.88
CA ASP A 181 14.33 4.70 -11.14
C ASP A 181 13.04 4.78 -11.96
N LEU A 182 11.87 4.78 -11.31
CA LEU A 182 10.59 4.90 -12.00
C LEU A 182 10.37 6.31 -12.54
N ALA A 183 10.73 7.34 -11.79
CA ALA A 183 10.64 8.73 -12.21
C ALA A 183 11.56 9.04 -13.40
N ALA A 184 12.77 8.47 -13.43
CA ALA A 184 13.72 8.65 -14.53
C ALA A 184 13.29 8.00 -15.86
N ARG A 185 12.24 7.16 -15.85
CA ARG A 185 11.72 6.45 -17.06
C ARG A 185 10.45 7.09 -17.62
N GLN A 186 9.95 8.15 -17.02
CA GLN A 186 8.76 8.90 -17.43
C GLN A 186 9.14 10.13 -18.24
#